data_0c8a40aec6601e47654d4cb35d2ef4c4
#
_entry.id   0c8a40aec6601e47654d4cb35d2ef4c4
#
_cell.length_a   1.000
_cell.length_b   1.000
_cell.length_c   1.000
_cell.angle_alpha   90.00
_cell.angle_beta   90.00
_cell.angle_gamma   90.00
#
_symmetry.space_group_name_H-M   'P 1'
#
loop_
_entity.id
_entity.type
_entity.pdbx_description
1 polymer ?
#
loop_
_entity_poly.entity_id
_entity_poly.type
_entity_poly.pdbx_seq_one_letter_code
_entity_poly.pdbx_strand_id
1 'polypeptide(L)'
;PMALVPGVSPRLWIGNAAKVAIHHDPTENIAVVGAGRRRFTLLPPEQVGNLYMGPFDPTPAGVQVSMVHLTAPDHARYPRFAAAMAAALIAELDAGDAIYIPYQWYHHVEALDRFNVLVNYWWDPVPDASPWEAMMHGFVSLRSLPPDQRRAWRAMFDRYVFLADGDPGAHLPPEARGVLGATSPQAIAQMRAMLFDGLRKRLRR
;
A
#
# COMPACT_ATOMS: atom_id res chain seq x y z
N PRO A 1 12.13 24.81 3.04
CA PRO A 1 11.77 23.90 4.11
C PRO A 1 10.44 23.29 3.78
N MET A 2 10.41 21.97 3.63
CA MET A 2 9.17 21.23 3.42
C MET A 2 8.34 21.38 4.71
N ALA A 3 7.16 21.99 4.62
CA ALA A 3 6.27 22.07 5.76
C ALA A 3 5.83 20.63 6.11
N LEU A 4 6.26 20.12 7.25
CA LEU A 4 5.78 18.84 7.76
C LEU A 4 4.26 18.93 7.95
N VAL A 5 3.57 17.88 7.62
CA VAL A 5 2.11 17.80 7.81
C VAL A 5 1.83 17.99 9.32
N PRO A 6 0.97 18.93 9.72
CA PRO A 6 0.69 19.18 11.13
C PRO A 6 0.20 17.92 11.84
N GLY A 7 0.71 17.67 13.06
CA GLY A 7 0.29 16.53 13.88
C GLY A 7 1.03 15.22 13.60
N VAL A 8 1.92 15.16 12.61
CA VAL A 8 2.73 13.97 12.33
C VAL A 8 3.91 13.90 13.29
N SER A 9 3.98 12.81 14.05
CA SER A 9 5.10 12.54 14.96
C SER A 9 6.21 11.75 14.27
N PRO A 10 7.50 12.13 14.50
CA PRO A 10 8.62 11.37 13.96
C PRO A 10 8.75 10.01 14.65
N ARG A 11 9.22 9.02 13.88
CA ARG A 11 9.66 7.73 14.41
C ARG A 11 11.15 7.56 14.14
N LEU A 12 11.89 7.20 15.17
CA LEU A 12 13.34 7.01 15.10
C LEU A 12 13.68 5.53 15.04
N TRP A 13 14.59 5.20 14.12
CA TRP A 13 15.19 3.89 13.97
C TRP A 13 16.69 4.03 14.17
N ILE A 14 17.19 3.49 15.28
CA ILE A 14 18.60 3.55 15.65
C ILE A 14 19.13 2.13 15.67
N GLY A 15 20.23 1.90 14.96
CA GLY A 15 20.78 0.55 14.87
C GLY A 15 22.12 0.50 14.14
N ASN A 16 22.57 -0.73 13.93
CA ASN A 16 23.79 -1.05 13.16
C ASN A 16 23.46 -1.31 11.69
N ALA A 17 24.44 -1.85 10.95
CA ALA A 17 24.23 -2.33 9.59
C ALA A 17 23.17 -3.43 9.57
N ALA A 18 22.04 -3.16 8.91
CA ALA A 18 20.90 -4.04 8.84
C ALA A 18 20.21 -3.92 7.48
N LYS A 19 19.47 -4.95 7.10
CA LYS A 19 18.66 -4.98 5.88
C LYS A 19 17.22 -5.22 6.25
N VAL A 20 16.34 -4.37 5.76
CA VAL A 20 14.89 -4.52 5.89
C VAL A 20 14.36 -5.11 4.60
N ALA A 21 13.68 -6.25 4.68
CA ALA A 21 13.10 -6.94 3.53
C ALA A 21 12.12 -6.03 2.76
N ILE A 22 11.92 -6.31 1.48
CA ILE A 22 10.96 -5.54 0.65
C ILE A 22 9.57 -5.64 1.28
N HIS A 23 9.00 -4.49 1.60
CA HIS A 23 7.65 -4.31 2.16
C HIS A 23 7.07 -2.98 1.68
N HIS A 24 5.85 -2.69 2.00
CA HIS A 24 5.26 -1.36 1.82
C HIS A 24 4.61 -0.88 3.11
N ASP A 25 4.55 0.43 3.28
CA ASP A 25 3.76 1.07 4.32
C ASP A 25 2.40 1.51 3.73
N PRO A 26 1.29 1.38 4.48
CA PRO A 26 -0.03 1.85 4.05
C PRO A 26 -0.21 3.36 4.29
N THR A 27 0.85 4.13 4.12
CA THR A 27 0.91 5.57 4.39
C THR A 27 1.87 6.26 3.43
N GLU A 28 1.73 7.56 3.29
CA GLU A 28 2.79 8.41 2.77
C GLU A 28 3.95 8.43 3.76
N ASN A 29 5.19 8.52 3.26
CA ASN A 29 6.37 8.40 4.10
C ASN A 29 7.50 9.32 3.61
N ILE A 30 8.05 10.10 4.53
CA ILE A 30 9.34 10.78 4.33
C ILE A 30 10.34 10.17 5.29
N ALA A 31 11.44 9.67 4.75
CA ALA A 31 12.54 9.10 5.50
C ALA A 31 13.76 10.03 5.43
N VAL A 32 14.26 10.46 6.59
CA VAL A 32 15.43 11.35 6.74
C VAL A 32 16.56 10.57 7.39
N VAL A 33 17.74 10.57 6.77
CA VAL A 33 18.93 9.95 7.35
C VAL A 33 19.54 10.91 8.37
N GLY A 34 19.45 10.56 9.65
CA GLY A 34 20.02 11.36 10.72
C GLY A 34 21.49 11.07 11.00
N ALA A 35 21.95 9.82 10.74
CA ALA A 35 23.35 9.41 10.84
C ALA A 35 23.60 8.15 10.03
N GLY A 36 24.83 7.97 9.57
CA GLY A 36 25.25 6.87 8.70
C GLY A 36 24.73 7.06 7.29
N ARG A 37 24.85 6.01 6.47
CA ARG A 37 24.39 5.98 5.08
C ARG A 37 23.35 4.89 4.88
N ARG A 38 22.40 5.15 3.98
CA ARG A 38 21.37 4.19 3.64
C ARG A 38 21.18 4.06 2.13
N ARG A 39 20.92 2.83 1.69
CA ARG A 39 20.45 2.55 0.34
C ARG A 39 19.00 2.18 0.40
N PHE A 40 18.20 2.89 -0.38
CA PHE A 40 16.79 2.58 -0.62
C PHE A 40 16.64 1.99 -2.02
N THR A 41 15.88 0.90 -2.12
CA THR A 41 15.40 0.37 -3.39
C THR A 41 13.88 0.46 -3.37
N LEU A 42 13.32 1.32 -4.23
CA LEU A 42 11.88 1.56 -4.32
C LEU A 42 11.33 0.81 -5.55
N LEU A 43 10.19 0.19 -5.40
CA LEU A 43 9.53 -0.57 -6.45
C LEU A 43 8.05 -0.13 -6.53
N PRO A 44 7.54 0.19 -7.73
CA PRO A 44 6.18 0.68 -7.88
C PRO A 44 5.15 -0.39 -7.53
N PRO A 45 3.95 -0.02 -7.06
CA PRO A 45 2.89 -0.94 -6.63
C PRO A 45 2.49 -1.95 -7.69
N GLU A 46 2.59 -1.61 -8.97
CA GLU A 46 2.28 -2.48 -10.11
C GLU A 46 3.15 -3.74 -10.17
N GLN A 47 4.30 -3.69 -9.48
CA GLN A 47 5.23 -4.83 -9.40
C GLN A 47 4.84 -5.87 -8.35
N VAL A 48 3.75 -5.69 -7.60
CA VAL A 48 3.31 -6.62 -6.52
C VAL A 48 3.32 -8.10 -6.97
N GLY A 49 2.86 -8.38 -8.19
CA GLY A 49 2.86 -9.74 -8.75
C GLY A 49 4.25 -10.32 -9.02
N ASN A 50 5.28 -9.48 -9.11
CA ASN A 50 6.67 -9.83 -9.38
C ASN A 50 7.54 -9.87 -8.12
N LEU A 51 7.00 -9.42 -6.97
CA LEU A 51 7.72 -9.32 -5.70
C LEU A 51 7.61 -10.58 -4.83
N TYR A 52 6.77 -11.53 -5.20
CA TYR A 52 6.56 -12.78 -4.42
C TYR A 52 6.35 -12.52 -2.93
N MET A 53 5.35 -11.68 -2.64
CA MET A 53 5.01 -11.31 -1.27
C MET A 53 4.60 -12.53 -0.46
N GLY A 54 4.98 -12.55 0.81
CA GLY A 54 4.61 -13.58 1.78
C GLY A 54 3.11 -13.56 2.12
N PRO A 55 2.67 -14.33 3.11
CA PRO A 55 1.27 -14.36 3.54
C PRO A 55 0.85 -13.04 4.20
N PHE A 56 -0.46 -12.84 4.34
CA PHE A 56 -1.02 -11.70 5.08
C PHE A 56 -0.91 -11.83 6.60
N ASP A 57 -0.36 -12.94 7.08
CA ASP A 57 -0.16 -13.15 8.51
C ASP A 57 0.82 -12.11 9.08
N PRO A 58 0.63 -11.68 10.33
CA PRO A 58 1.51 -10.73 10.98
C PRO A 58 2.96 -11.19 10.97
N THR A 59 3.87 -10.34 10.51
CA THR A 59 5.31 -10.52 10.67
C THR A 59 5.78 -9.79 11.93
N PRO A 60 7.01 -10.03 12.42
CA PRO A 60 7.57 -9.24 13.52
C PRO A 60 7.61 -7.73 13.23
N ALA A 61 7.65 -7.34 11.95
CA ALA A 61 7.57 -5.94 11.52
C ALA A 61 6.13 -5.43 11.37
N GLY A 62 5.12 -6.29 11.55
CA GLY A 62 3.70 -5.95 11.41
C GLY A 62 3.19 -5.82 9.97
N VAL A 63 4.04 -6.02 8.97
CA VAL A 63 3.69 -5.89 7.55
C VAL A 63 4.11 -7.12 6.75
N GLN A 64 3.44 -7.33 5.61
CA GLN A 64 3.80 -8.37 4.65
C GLN A 64 5.16 -8.04 4.01
N VAL A 65 6.03 -9.04 3.88
CA VAL A 65 7.36 -8.89 3.26
C VAL A 65 7.51 -9.80 2.05
N SER A 66 8.37 -9.39 1.10
CA SER A 66 8.77 -10.26 -0.01
C SER A 66 9.56 -11.47 0.49
N MET A 67 9.32 -12.61 -0.15
CA MET A 67 10.09 -13.84 0.07
C MET A 67 11.43 -13.84 -0.67
N VAL A 68 11.70 -12.80 -1.48
CA VAL A 68 12.93 -12.67 -2.25
C VAL A 68 13.97 -11.89 -1.45
N HIS A 69 15.15 -12.45 -1.29
CA HIS A 69 16.31 -11.71 -0.77
C HIS A 69 16.88 -10.81 -1.87
N LEU A 70 16.65 -9.50 -1.78
CA LEU A 70 17.03 -8.55 -2.83
C LEU A 70 18.53 -8.61 -3.17
N THR A 71 19.40 -8.79 -2.18
CA THR A 71 20.86 -8.80 -2.38
C THR A 71 21.41 -10.15 -2.87
N ALA A 72 20.59 -11.21 -2.89
CA ALA A 72 20.96 -12.54 -3.39
C ALA A 72 19.70 -13.26 -3.91
N PRO A 73 19.07 -12.76 -4.99
CA PRO A 73 17.82 -13.30 -5.47
C PRO A 73 18.01 -14.67 -6.13
N ASP A 74 17.19 -15.64 -5.72
CA ASP A 74 17.07 -16.93 -6.40
C ASP A 74 16.16 -16.78 -7.62
N HIS A 75 16.71 -16.48 -8.76
CA HIS A 75 15.96 -16.30 -10.00
C HIS A 75 15.34 -17.59 -10.55
N ALA A 76 15.83 -18.77 -10.16
CA ALA A 76 15.19 -20.04 -10.53
C ALA A 76 13.86 -20.20 -9.79
N ARG A 77 13.84 -19.85 -8.51
CA ARG A 77 12.64 -19.88 -7.67
C ARG A 77 11.71 -18.68 -7.92
N TYR A 78 12.28 -17.51 -8.22
CA TYR A 78 11.57 -16.24 -8.36
C TYR A 78 11.82 -15.56 -9.71
N PRO A 79 11.45 -16.19 -10.85
CA PRO A 79 11.85 -15.74 -12.18
C PRO A 79 11.33 -14.35 -12.55
N ARG A 80 10.15 -13.94 -12.08
CA ARG A 80 9.61 -12.62 -12.39
C ARG A 80 10.27 -11.47 -11.60
N PHE A 81 11.08 -11.77 -10.58
CA PHE A 81 11.72 -10.74 -9.77
C PHE A 81 12.65 -9.84 -10.58
N ALA A 82 13.26 -10.36 -11.65
CA ALA A 82 14.07 -9.56 -12.58
C ALA A 82 13.28 -8.40 -13.21
N ALA A 83 12.00 -8.64 -13.54
CA ALA A 83 11.11 -7.58 -14.07
C ALA A 83 10.79 -6.51 -13.01
N ALA A 84 10.62 -6.90 -11.75
CA ALA A 84 10.47 -5.93 -10.66
C ALA A 84 11.71 -5.05 -10.52
N MET A 85 12.90 -5.66 -10.55
CA MET A 85 14.17 -4.92 -10.45
C MET A 85 14.43 -3.99 -11.63
N ALA A 86 13.97 -4.32 -12.84
CA ALA A 86 14.06 -3.43 -13.99
C ALA A 86 13.23 -2.14 -13.83
N ALA A 87 12.22 -2.15 -12.98
CA ALA A 87 11.39 -0.97 -12.64
C ALA A 87 11.82 -0.29 -11.34
N ALA A 88 12.88 -0.77 -10.69
CA ALA A 88 13.31 -0.26 -9.39
C ALA A 88 14.02 1.09 -9.52
N LEU A 89 13.77 1.96 -8.54
CA LEU A 89 14.53 3.18 -8.30
C LEU A 89 15.46 2.95 -7.12
N ILE A 90 16.74 3.28 -7.28
CA ILE A 90 17.76 3.08 -6.23
C ILE A 90 18.35 4.43 -5.86
N ALA A 91 18.39 4.73 -4.55
CA ALA A 91 19.03 5.92 -4.01
C ALA A 91 19.94 5.55 -2.84
N GLU A 92 21.14 6.10 -2.84
CA GLU A 92 22.02 6.12 -1.64
C GLU A 92 21.96 7.50 -1.02
N LEU A 93 21.75 7.52 0.28
CA LEU A 93 21.52 8.73 1.07
C LEU A 93 22.57 8.84 2.16
N ASP A 94 23.16 10.02 2.28
CA ASP A 94 24.05 10.41 3.37
C ASP A 94 23.28 11.06 4.53
N ALA A 95 23.94 11.26 5.66
CA ALA A 95 23.35 11.96 6.80
C ALA A 95 22.93 13.39 6.39
N GLY A 96 21.69 13.75 6.63
CA GLY A 96 21.04 15.00 6.23
C GLY A 96 20.14 14.87 5.00
N ASP A 97 20.27 13.80 4.21
CA ASP A 97 19.41 13.55 3.06
C ASP A 97 18.05 13.00 3.47
N ALA A 98 17.06 13.22 2.60
CA ALA A 98 15.71 12.72 2.77
C ALA A 98 15.19 12.12 1.46
N ILE A 99 14.32 11.10 1.60
CA ILE A 99 13.60 10.49 0.49
C ILE A 99 12.10 10.48 0.79
N TYR A 100 11.31 10.80 -0.22
CA TYR A 100 9.87 10.59 -0.20
C TYR A 100 9.55 9.23 -0.79
N ILE A 101 8.81 8.41 -0.04
CA ILE A 101 8.32 7.10 -0.45
C ILE A 101 6.81 7.25 -0.60
N PRO A 102 6.27 7.21 -1.83
CA PRO A 102 4.85 7.38 -2.07
C PRO A 102 4.02 6.25 -1.45
N TYR A 103 2.75 6.53 -1.20
CA TYR A 103 1.76 5.57 -0.71
C TYR A 103 1.83 4.23 -1.48
N GLN A 104 1.88 3.09 -0.74
CA GLN A 104 1.93 1.73 -1.28
C GLN A 104 3.18 1.37 -2.12
N TRP A 105 4.18 2.23 -2.21
CA TRP A 105 5.43 1.84 -2.86
C TRP A 105 6.18 0.83 -2.01
N TYR A 106 6.56 -0.27 -2.63
CA TYR A 106 7.43 -1.26 -1.99
C TYR A 106 8.83 -0.70 -1.85
N HIS A 107 9.47 -1.02 -0.73
CA HIS A 107 10.84 -0.57 -0.50
C HIS A 107 11.65 -1.57 0.30
N HIS A 108 12.92 -1.66 -0.05
CA HIS A 108 13.97 -2.34 0.69
C HIS A 108 14.93 -1.28 1.20
N VAL A 109 15.40 -1.42 2.44
CA VAL A 109 16.32 -0.46 3.06
C VAL A 109 17.53 -1.18 3.61
N GLU A 110 18.72 -0.74 3.18
CA GLU A 110 20.00 -1.18 3.72
C GLU A 110 20.64 -0.05 4.53
N ALA A 111 20.93 -0.32 5.79
CA ALA A 111 21.82 0.52 6.59
C ALA A 111 23.27 0.11 6.31
N LEU A 112 24.07 1.02 5.75
CA LEU A 112 25.39 0.68 5.18
C LEU A 112 26.52 0.82 6.20
N ASP A 113 26.35 1.64 7.24
CA ASP A 113 27.37 1.93 8.24
C ASP A 113 27.10 1.21 9.57
N ARG A 114 28.09 1.19 10.46
CA ARG A 114 28.01 0.53 11.76
C ARG A 114 27.05 1.19 12.74
N PHE A 115 26.81 2.49 12.56
CA PHE A 115 25.86 3.26 13.35
C PHE A 115 24.96 4.05 12.40
N ASN A 116 23.66 3.90 12.54
CA ASN A 116 22.68 4.52 11.66
C ASN A 116 21.52 5.08 12.47
N VAL A 117 21.04 6.24 12.06
CA VAL A 117 19.78 6.84 12.53
C VAL A 117 18.93 7.17 11.33
N LEU A 118 17.68 6.73 11.34
CA LEU A 118 16.66 7.11 10.37
C LEU A 118 15.48 7.72 11.12
N VAL A 119 14.91 8.74 10.56
CA VAL A 119 13.70 9.39 11.08
C VAL A 119 12.62 9.30 10.00
N ASN A 120 11.52 8.62 10.28
CA ASN A 120 10.37 8.57 9.38
C ASN A 120 9.25 9.46 9.87
N TYR A 121 8.58 10.09 8.91
CA TYR A 121 7.34 10.82 9.09
C TYR A 121 6.27 10.14 8.22
N TRP A 122 5.29 9.51 8.87
CA TRP A 122 4.20 8.81 8.19
C TRP A 122 2.90 9.56 8.38
N TRP A 123 2.14 9.73 7.30
CA TRP A 123 0.80 10.31 7.37
C TRP A 123 -0.14 9.65 6.37
N ASP A 124 -1.42 9.70 6.68
CA ASP A 124 -2.48 9.26 5.79
C ASP A 124 -3.29 10.50 5.38
N PRO A 125 -3.35 10.84 4.08
CA PRO A 125 -4.14 11.98 3.60
C PRO A 125 -5.66 11.73 3.71
N VAL A 126 -6.10 10.47 3.86
CA VAL A 126 -7.51 10.06 3.96
C VAL A 126 -7.69 9.06 5.10
N PRO A 127 -7.53 9.50 6.38
CA PRO A 127 -7.49 8.59 7.53
C PRO A 127 -8.77 7.78 7.75
N ASP A 128 -9.92 8.24 7.21
CA ASP A 128 -11.21 7.53 7.29
C ASP A 128 -11.39 6.46 6.19
N ALA A 129 -10.48 6.38 5.23
CA ALA A 129 -10.50 5.32 4.23
C ALA A 129 -10.05 3.99 4.84
N SER A 130 -10.65 2.90 4.38
CA SER A 130 -10.35 1.55 4.85
C SER A 130 -10.07 0.59 3.67
N PRO A 131 -9.02 0.86 2.86
CA PRO A 131 -8.72 0.07 1.66
C PRO A 131 -8.35 -1.37 1.98
N TRP A 132 -7.74 -1.63 3.14
CA TRP A 132 -7.42 -2.99 3.58
C TRP A 132 -8.69 -3.81 3.83
N GLU A 133 -9.66 -3.27 4.56
CA GLU A 133 -10.94 -3.91 4.82
C GLU A 133 -11.73 -4.14 3.53
N ALA A 134 -11.69 -3.19 2.60
CA ALA A 134 -12.30 -3.33 1.29
C ALA A 134 -11.66 -4.48 0.48
N MET A 135 -10.31 -4.59 0.51
CA MET A 135 -9.59 -5.69 -0.12
C MET A 135 -9.92 -7.03 0.54
N MET A 136 -9.98 -7.12 1.87
CA MET A 136 -10.36 -8.34 2.59
C MET A 136 -11.80 -8.75 2.28
N HIS A 137 -12.72 -7.80 2.22
CA HIS A 137 -14.10 -8.08 1.79
C HIS A 137 -14.15 -8.58 0.34
N GLY A 138 -13.41 -7.95 -0.57
CA GLY A 138 -13.25 -8.43 -1.94
C GLY A 138 -12.66 -9.84 -2.01
N PHE A 139 -11.64 -10.12 -1.20
CA PHE A 139 -10.99 -11.43 -1.13
C PHE A 139 -12.00 -12.54 -0.76
N VAL A 140 -12.79 -12.37 0.30
CA VAL A 140 -13.78 -13.38 0.72
C VAL A 140 -15.00 -13.45 -0.18
N SER A 141 -15.33 -12.38 -0.92
CA SER A 141 -16.54 -12.29 -1.71
C SER A 141 -16.33 -12.63 -3.19
N LEU A 142 -15.15 -12.37 -3.75
CA LEU A 142 -14.91 -12.46 -5.19
C LEU A 142 -13.91 -13.54 -5.61
N ARG A 143 -12.96 -13.90 -4.73
CA ARG A 143 -11.86 -14.81 -5.10
C ARG A 143 -12.32 -16.17 -5.59
N SER A 144 -13.40 -16.73 -4.99
CA SER A 144 -13.94 -18.03 -5.31
C SER A 144 -14.88 -18.06 -6.53
N LEU A 145 -15.19 -16.90 -7.10
CA LEU A 145 -16.05 -16.82 -8.29
C LEU A 145 -15.36 -17.44 -9.52
N PRO A 146 -16.12 -17.97 -10.48
CA PRO A 146 -15.59 -18.37 -11.78
C PRO A 146 -14.82 -17.25 -12.49
N PRO A 147 -13.83 -17.57 -13.36
CA PRO A 147 -12.98 -16.56 -13.98
C PRO A 147 -13.72 -15.48 -14.78
N ASP A 148 -14.79 -15.84 -15.47
CA ASP A 148 -15.64 -14.91 -16.23
C ASP A 148 -16.38 -13.93 -15.32
N GLN A 149 -16.91 -14.40 -14.20
CA GLN A 149 -17.55 -13.55 -13.20
C GLN A 149 -16.53 -12.61 -12.53
N ARG A 150 -15.32 -13.09 -12.21
CA ARG A 150 -14.25 -12.21 -11.70
C ARG A 150 -13.88 -11.12 -12.70
N ARG A 151 -13.82 -11.43 -14.01
CA ARG A 151 -13.59 -10.41 -15.04
C ARG A 151 -14.71 -9.38 -15.10
N ALA A 152 -15.97 -9.81 -14.98
CA ALA A 152 -17.11 -8.90 -14.93
C ALA A 152 -17.03 -7.96 -13.72
N TRP A 153 -16.73 -8.52 -12.54
CA TRP A 153 -16.56 -7.70 -11.34
C TRP A 153 -15.36 -6.74 -11.42
N ARG A 154 -14.25 -7.13 -12.06
CA ARG A 154 -13.16 -6.23 -12.32
C ARG A 154 -13.61 -4.98 -13.09
N ALA A 155 -14.36 -5.15 -14.17
CA ALA A 155 -14.90 -4.03 -14.94
C ALA A 155 -15.81 -3.12 -14.09
N MET A 156 -16.61 -3.70 -13.17
CA MET A 156 -17.43 -2.93 -12.23
C MET A 156 -16.57 -2.12 -11.26
N PHE A 157 -15.50 -2.71 -10.71
CA PHE A 157 -14.58 -1.99 -9.83
C PHE A 157 -13.82 -0.90 -10.58
N ASP A 158 -13.30 -1.20 -11.78
CA ASP A 158 -12.61 -0.21 -12.61
C ASP A 158 -13.52 1.00 -12.86
N ARG A 159 -14.80 0.79 -13.17
CA ARG A 159 -15.77 1.86 -13.45
C ARG A 159 -16.22 2.63 -12.20
N TYR A 160 -16.63 1.92 -11.13
CA TYR A 160 -17.36 2.52 -10.01
C TYR A 160 -16.50 2.79 -8.79
N VAL A 161 -15.37 2.11 -8.63
CA VAL A 161 -14.49 2.25 -7.47
C VAL A 161 -13.21 2.98 -7.85
N PHE A 162 -12.56 2.58 -8.95
CA PHE A 162 -11.30 3.17 -9.39
C PHE A 162 -11.48 4.35 -10.37
N LEU A 163 -12.70 4.60 -10.82
CA LEU A 163 -13.05 5.73 -11.71
C LEU A 163 -12.18 5.78 -12.99
N ALA A 164 -11.83 4.63 -13.54
CA ALA A 164 -10.90 4.50 -14.66
C ALA A 164 -11.32 5.32 -15.90
N ASP A 165 -12.63 5.46 -16.11
CA ASP A 165 -13.22 6.22 -17.22
C ASP A 165 -13.88 7.54 -16.75
N GLY A 166 -13.49 8.05 -15.58
CA GLY A 166 -14.03 9.28 -14.98
C GLY A 166 -15.30 9.05 -14.17
N ASP A 167 -16.04 10.14 -13.87
CA ASP A 167 -17.23 10.12 -13.00
C ASP A 167 -18.34 9.22 -13.58
N PRO A 168 -18.70 8.11 -12.89
CA PRO A 168 -19.75 7.20 -13.35
C PRO A 168 -21.15 7.82 -13.31
N GLY A 169 -21.35 8.91 -12.56
CA GLY A 169 -22.60 9.63 -12.44
C GLY A 169 -22.74 10.86 -13.34
N ALA A 170 -21.72 11.17 -14.18
CA ALA A 170 -21.69 12.41 -14.97
C ALA A 170 -22.89 12.60 -15.90
N HIS A 171 -23.47 11.51 -16.41
CA HIS A 171 -24.63 11.52 -17.32
C HIS A 171 -25.97 11.66 -16.62
N LEU A 172 -25.99 11.60 -15.28
CA LEU A 172 -27.20 11.73 -14.47
C LEU A 172 -27.36 13.14 -13.95
N PRO A 173 -28.59 13.67 -13.85
CA PRO A 173 -28.82 14.91 -13.15
C PRO A 173 -28.46 14.76 -11.65
N PRO A 174 -28.03 15.83 -10.97
CA PRO A 174 -27.51 15.76 -9.60
C PRO A 174 -28.41 15.02 -8.62
N GLU A 175 -29.72 15.24 -8.70
CA GLU A 175 -30.76 14.64 -7.82
C GLU A 175 -30.94 13.13 -8.07
N ALA A 176 -30.53 12.60 -9.22
CA ALA A 176 -30.66 11.18 -9.57
C ALA A 176 -29.36 10.37 -9.34
N ARG A 177 -28.27 11.00 -8.93
CA ARG A 177 -26.96 10.33 -8.78
C ARG A 177 -26.90 9.36 -7.61
N GLY A 178 -27.73 9.56 -6.56
CA GLY A 178 -27.69 8.70 -5.37
C GLY A 178 -26.25 8.54 -4.82
N VAL A 179 -25.83 7.31 -4.62
CA VAL A 179 -24.47 6.98 -4.12
C VAL A 179 -23.34 7.29 -5.13
N LEU A 180 -23.66 7.56 -6.39
CA LEU A 180 -22.66 7.97 -7.39
C LEU A 180 -22.36 9.48 -7.34
N GLY A 181 -23.13 10.25 -6.58
CA GLY A 181 -22.88 11.67 -6.35
C GLY A 181 -21.88 11.90 -5.21
N ALA A 182 -21.76 13.14 -4.79
CA ALA A 182 -20.96 13.49 -3.61
C ALA A 182 -21.48 12.73 -2.38
N THR A 183 -20.64 11.92 -1.78
CA THR A 183 -20.99 11.10 -0.63
C THR A 183 -21.02 11.96 0.63
N SER A 184 -22.23 12.18 1.21
CA SER A 184 -22.35 12.81 2.52
C SER A 184 -21.91 11.85 3.64
N PRO A 185 -21.48 12.36 4.81
CA PRO A 185 -21.19 11.52 5.98
C PRO A 185 -22.32 10.55 6.33
N GLN A 186 -23.59 10.98 6.17
CA GLN A 186 -24.75 10.13 6.42
C GLN A 186 -24.87 8.99 5.38
N ALA A 187 -24.62 9.26 4.10
CA ALA A 187 -24.64 8.23 3.06
C ALA A 187 -23.54 7.19 3.28
N ILE A 188 -22.34 7.64 3.65
CA ILE A 188 -21.23 6.74 4.02
C ILE A 188 -21.61 5.87 5.22
N ALA A 189 -22.17 6.45 6.27
CA ALA A 189 -22.59 5.71 7.46
C ALA A 189 -23.67 4.66 7.13
N GLN A 190 -24.62 4.98 6.26
CA GLN A 190 -25.65 4.04 5.81
C GLN A 190 -25.04 2.88 5.01
N MET A 191 -24.12 3.15 4.08
CA MET A 191 -23.44 2.11 3.32
C MET A 191 -22.62 1.19 4.24
N ARG A 192 -21.90 1.75 5.22
CA ARG A 192 -21.16 0.95 6.22
C ARG A 192 -22.09 0.07 7.05
N ALA A 193 -23.25 0.58 7.47
CA ALA A 193 -24.26 -0.20 8.17
C ALA A 193 -24.80 -1.36 7.33
N MET A 194 -25.09 -1.13 6.05
CA MET A 194 -25.53 -2.18 5.12
C MET A 194 -24.48 -3.28 4.96
N LEU A 195 -23.20 -2.91 4.80
CA LEU A 195 -22.09 -3.85 4.70
C LEU A 195 -21.95 -4.69 5.97
N PHE A 196 -21.99 -4.03 7.14
CA PHE A 196 -21.93 -4.70 8.44
C PHE A 196 -23.07 -5.71 8.64
N ASP A 197 -24.32 -5.34 8.33
CA ASP A 197 -25.47 -6.23 8.41
C ASP A 197 -25.37 -7.41 7.45
N GLY A 198 -24.85 -7.18 6.24
CA GLY A 198 -24.59 -8.23 5.27
C GLY A 198 -23.56 -9.25 5.77
N LEU A 199 -22.45 -8.78 6.35
CA LEU A 199 -21.41 -9.63 6.95
C LEU A 199 -21.96 -10.41 8.15
N ARG A 200 -22.68 -9.74 9.07
CA ARG A 200 -23.28 -10.36 10.25
C ARG A 200 -24.25 -11.48 9.92
N LYS A 201 -25.07 -11.33 8.86
CA LYS A 201 -25.98 -12.39 8.38
C LYS A 201 -25.22 -13.61 7.85
N ARG A 202 -24.05 -13.42 7.25
CA ARG A 202 -23.22 -14.54 6.74
C ARG A 202 -22.46 -15.29 7.83
N LEU A 203 -22.08 -14.61 8.93
CA LEU A 203 -21.42 -15.24 10.07
C LEU A 203 -22.35 -16.16 10.88
N ARG A 204 -23.66 -16.06 10.70
CA ARG A 204 -24.67 -16.88 11.39
C ARG A 204 -25.11 -18.12 10.60
N ARG A 205 -24.56 -18.32 9.41
CA ARG A 205 -24.78 -19.49 8.55
C ARG A 205 -23.64 -20.47 8.65
#